data_96831ff28adf2e6a45cc95b905981198
#
_entry.id   96831ff28adf2e6a45cc95b905981198
#
_cell.length_a   1.000
_cell.length_b   1.000
_cell.length_c   1.000
_cell.angle_alpha   90.00
_cell.angle_beta   90.00
_cell.angle_gamma   90.00
#
_symmetry.space_group_name_H-M   'P 1'
#
loop_
_entity.id
_entity.type
_entity.pdbx_description
1 polymer ?
#
loop_
_entity_poly.entity_id
_entity_poly.type
_entity_poly.pdbx_seq_one_letter_code
_entity_poly.pdbx_strand_id
1 'polypeptide(L)'
;LETALEHYHEWRNHPDENGVSGLAPYLHFGFISPFEMIVDLLKRATEMGWSFDRPSQEADAGTWWNLPPSIAQFLDQLVVWRELGLNLCLRCDDYDRFESLPDWAKKTLTAHASDRRPITYTLEQLENAQTHDRLWNAAQNELREEGRLHNYLRMLWGKKILEWTPDPQTALEWMIYLNNKYGLDGSDPNSYTGISWIFGRYDRPWGPDRPIFGLVRYMSTDSARRKIRLKKYLERYAPEMKETQVTTEDVKD
;
A
#
# COMPACT_ATOMS: atom_id res chain seq x y z
N LEU A 1 9.92 18.70 -3.07
CA LEU A 1 9.34 18.02 -4.23
C LEU A 1 10.34 17.80 -5.36
N GLU A 2 11.20 18.77 -5.66
CA GLU A 2 12.11 18.71 -6.82
C GLU A 2 13.04 17.49 -6.76
N THR A 3 13.79 17.34 -5.69
CA THR A 3 14.75 16.23 -5.51
C THR A 3 14.04 14.86 -5.43
N ALA A 4 12.86 14.81 -4.81
CA ALA A 4 12.10 13.56 -4.70
C ALA A 4 11.50 13.13 -6.05
N LEU A 5 11.15 14.09 -6.92
CA LEU A 5 10.63 13.79 -8.25
C LEU A 5 11.70 13.21 -9.17
N GLU A 6 12.94 13.72 -9.12
CA GLU A 6 14.04 13.23 -9.96
C GLU A 6 14.29 11.73 -9.77
N HIS A 7 14.18 11.25 -8.54
CA HIS A 7 14.42 9.85 -8.18
C HIS A 7 13.14 9.06 -7.88
N TYR A 8 11.97 9.60 -8.18
CA TYR A 8 10.69 8.99 -7.81
C TYR A 8 10.57 7.54 -8.26
N HIS A 9 10.96 7.23 -9.48
CA HIS A 9 10.89 5.88 -10.05
C HIS A 9 11.76 4.85 -9.31
N GLU A 10 12.89 5.29 -8.72
CA GLU A 10 13.80 4.43 -7.97
C GLU A 10 13.41 4.33 -6.50
N TRP A 11 13.05 5.47 -5.88
CA TRP A 11 12.95 5.59 -4.43
C TRP A 11 11.55 5.33 -3.87
N ARG A 12 10.51 5.48 -4.69
CA ARG A 12 9.12 5.38 -4.21
C ARG A 12 8.77 4.08 -3.48
N ASN A 13 9.51 3.00 -3.73
CA ASN A 13 9.28 1.70 -3.10
C ASN A 13 10.19 1.43 -1.90
N HIS A 14 11.09 2.35 -1.56
CA HIS A 14 12.04 2.20 -0.46
C HIS A 14 11.66 3.12 0.71
N PRO A 15 11.11 2.60 1.83
CA PRO A 15 10.68 3.42 2.96
C PRO A 15 11.78 4.32 3.55
N ASP A 16 13.06 3.88 3.49
CA ASP A 16 14.20 4.66 3.99
C ASP A 16 14.54 5.90 3.15
N GLU A 17 14.03 6.01 1.91
CA GLU A 17 14.47 7.04 0.94
C GLU A 17 13.45 8.16 0.82
N ASN A 18 12.53 8.42 1.54
CA ASN A 18 11.56 9.54 1.42
C ASN A 18 11.19 9.91 -0.05
N GLY A 19 11.03 8.88 -0.90
CA GLY A 19 10.78 9.01 -2.34
C GLY A 19 9.30 9.16 -2.72
N VAL A 20 8.40 9.34 -1.76
CA VAL A 20 6.97 9.53 -1.99
C VAL A 20 6.59 11.01 -1.91
N SER A 21 5.58 11.43 -2.66
CA SER A 21 5.19 12.84 -2.74
C SER A 21 4.52 13.38 -1.46
N GLY A 22 3.85 12.52 -0.69
CA GLY A 22 3.04 12.93 0.46
C GLY A 22 1.79 13.74 0.10
N LEU A 23 1.40 13.80 -1.18
CA LEU A 23 0.33 14.69 -1.66
C LEU A 23 -1.09 14.10 -1.59
N ALA A 24 -1.22 12.81 -1.26
CA ALA A 24 -2.52 12.13 -1.24
C ALA A 24 -3.56 12.83 -0.34
N PRO A 25 -3.26 13.27 0.90
CA PRO A 25 -4.24 14.01 1.71
C PRO A 25 -4.66 15.34 1.08
N TYR A 26 -3.74 16.07 0.48
CA TYR A 26 -4.04 17.36 -0.16
C TYR A 26 -4.92 17.19 -1.40
N LEU A 27 -4.72 16.12 -2.16
CA LEU A 27 -5.59 15.74 -3.28
C LEU A 27 -6.98 15.29 -2.79
N HIS A 28 -7.02 14.52 -1.70
CA HIS A 28 -8.27 14.03 -1.10
C HIS A 28 -9.17 15.20 -0.66
N PHE A 29 -8.61 16.18 0.05
CA PHE A 29 -9.36 17.34 0.53
C PHE A 29 -9.49 18.48 -0.50
N GLY A 30 -8.97 18.32 -1.73
CA GLY A 30 -9.08 19.32 -2.79
C GLY A 30 -8.22 20.57 -2.58
N PHE A 31 -7.19 20.52 -1.72
CA PHE A 31 -6.28 21.65 -1.52
C PHE A 31 -5.35 21.89 -2.71
N ILE A 32 -5.12 20.87 -3.52
CA ILE A 32 -4.33 20.95 -4.76
C ILE A 32 -5.11 20.33 -5.91
N SER A 33 -4.94 20.92 -7.10
CA SER A 33 -5.57 20.44 -8.32
C SER A 33 -4.67 19.42 -9.03
N PRO A 34 -5.16 18.20 -9.35
CA PRO A 34 -4.41 17.27 -10.18
C PRO A 34 -4.08 17.85 -11.57
N PHE A 35 -4.95 18.71 -12.13
CA PHE A 35 -4.70 19.35 -13.42
C PHE A 35 -3.53 20.34 -13.36
N GLU A 36 -3.43 21.16 -12.31
CA GLU A 36 -2.28 22.06 -12.11
C GLU A 36 -0.99 21.26 -11.98
N MET A 37 -1.00 20.17 -11.22
CA MET A 37 0.16 19.28 -11.09
C MET A 37 0.58 18.68 -12.43
N ILE A 38 -0.37 18.21 -13.24
CA ILE A 38 -0.08 17.68 -14.58
C ILE A 38 0.56 18.77 -15.46
N VAL A 39 -0.03 19.98 -15.49
CA VAL A 39 0.51 21.08 -16.29
C VAL A 39 1.94 21.44 -15.88
N ASP A 40 2.23 21.51 -14.58
CA ASP A 40 3.57 21.81 -14.07
C ASP A 40 4.58 20.70 -14.40
N LEU A 41 4.19 19.44 -14.31
CA LEU A 41 5.04 18.30 -14.69
C LEU A 41 5.35 18.30 -16.18
N LEU A 42 4.36 18.60 -17.03
CA LEU A 42 4.53 18.67 -18.47
C LEU A 42 5.43 19.84 -18.87
N LYS A 43 5.31 21.02 -18.25
CA LYS A 43 6.22 22.14 -18.46
C LYS A 43 7.66 21.75 -18.10
N ARG A 44 7.91 21.15 -16.96
CA ARG A 44 9.24 20.66 -16.55
C ARG A 44 9.81 19.66 -17.53
N ALA A 45 9.00 18.71 -18.00
CA ALA A 45 9.45 17.75 -19.02
C ALA A 45 9.88 18.49 -20.30
N THR A 46 9.13 19.49 -20.73
CA THR A 46 9.49 20.32 -21.92
C THR A 46 10.80 21.10 -21.69
N GLU A 47 11.00 21.67 -20.52
CA GLU A 47 12.24 22.36 -20.13
C GLU A 47 13.45 21.41 -20.13
N MET A 48 13.22 20.12 -19.84
CA MET A 48 14.21 19.06 -19.94
C MET A 48 14.42 18.53 -21.38
N GLY A 49 13.74 19.12 -22.37
CA GLY A 49 13.88 18.77 -23.79
C GLY A 49 12.98 17.63 -24.26
N TRP A 50 11.96 17.24 -23.50
CA TRP A 50 11.00 16.22 -23.89
C TRP A 50 9.87 16.80 -24.73
N SER A 51 9.50 16.08 -25.82
CA SER A 51 8.41 16.45 -26.73
C SER A 51 7.24 15.48 -26.58
N PHE A 52 6.02 16.03 -26.60
CA PHE A 52 4.77 15.26 -26.44
C PHE A 52 4.13 14.83 -27.75
N ASP A 53 4.82 15.01 -28.87
CA ASP A 53 4.20 14.93 -30.20
C ASP A 53 3.61 13.56 -30.57
N ARG A 54 3.97 12.48 -29.89
CA ARG A 54 3.28 11.18 -30.02
C ARG A 54 3.49 10.28 -28.80
N PRO A 55 2.43 9.63 -28.29
CA PRO A 55 2.61 8.52 -27.37
C PRO A 55 3.34 7.38 -28.11
N SER A 56 4.28 6.73 -27.43
CA SER A 56 4.97 5.56 -27.97
C SER A 56 3.97 4.43 -28.21
N GLN A 57 3.97 3.84 -29.41
CA GLN A 57 3.13 2.68 -29.75
C GLN A 57 3.66 1.37 -29.12
N GLU A 58 4.85 1.36 -28.56
CA GLU A 58 5.51 0.20 -27.94
C GLU A 58 5.53 0.33 -26.41
N ALA A 59 4.39 0.65 -25.82
CA ALA A 59 4.37 1.04 -24.42
C ALA A 59 4.24 -0.16 -23.47
N ASP A 60 5.30 -0.48 -22.77
CA ASP A 60 5.18 -1.04 -21.41
C ASP A 60 4.52 -0.03 -20.48
N ALA A 61 3.75 -0.52 -19.49
CA ALA A 61 3.12 0.34 -18.49
C ALA A 61 4.17 1.29 -17.87
N GLY A 62 3.97 2.60 -18.00
CA GLY A 62 4.89 3.64 -17.54
C GLY A 62 5.73 4.31 -18.63
N THR A 63 5.83 3.74 -19.83
CA THR A 63 6.56 4.36 -20.97
C THR A 63 5.63 4.99 -22.01
N TRP A 64 4.35 4.71 -21.94
CA TRP A 64 3.35 5.20 -22.92
C TRP A 64 3.20 6.74 -22.95
N TRP A 65 3.60 7.43 -21.90
CA TRP A 65 3.63 8.89 -21.84
C TRP A 65 4.79 9.50 -22.65
N ASN A 66 5.79 8.72 -23.05
CA ASN A 66 7.03 9.21 -23.65
C ASN A 66 7.68 10.35 -22.85
N LEU A 67 7.81 10.15 -21.55
CA LEU A 67 8.27 11.13 -20.57
C LEU A 67 9.45 10.59 -19.75
N PRO A 68 10.20 11.44 -19.04
CA PRO A 68 11.20 10.97 -18.08
C PRO A 68 10.57 9.93 -17.12
N PRO A 69 11.28 8.82 -16.80
CA PRO A 69 10.71 7.71 -16.03
C PRO A 69 10.03 8.13 -14.72
N SER A 70 10.58 9.07 -13.99
CA SER A 70 10.00 9.57 -12.75
C SER A 70 8.69 10.34 -12.98
N ILE A 71 8.64 11.20 -14.00
CA ILE A 71 7.43 11.95 -14.36
C ILE A 71 6.36 10.97 -14.85
N ALA A 72 6.72 10.05 -15.73
CA ALA A 72 5.80 9.04 -16.26
C ALA A 72 5.18 8.20 -15.13
N GLN A 73 6.00 7.70 -14.20
CA GLN A 73 5.50 6.92 -13.06
C GLN A 73 4.66 7.75 -12.08
N PHE A 74 5.00 9.01 -11.88
CA PHE A 74 4.19 9.88 -11.03
C PHE A 74 2.82 10.15 -11.67
N LEU A 75 2.77 10.45 -12.97
CA LEU A 75 1.52 10.63 -13.71
C LEU A 75 0.68 9.34 -13.74
N ASP A 76 1.31 8.18 -13.85
CA ASP A 76 0.61 6.90 -13.74
C ASP A 76 -0.14 6.77 -12.41
N GLN A 77 0.49 7.15 -11.29
CA GLN A 77 -0.18 7.16 -9.98
C GLN A 77 -1.27 8.23 -9.88
N LEU A 78 -0.98 9.46 -10.34
CA LEU A 78 -1.87 10.60 -10.21
C LEU A 78 -3.10 10.49 -11.11
N VAL A 79 -2.93 9.98 -12.33
CA VAL A 79 -3.99 9.89 -13.35
C VAL A 79 -4.58 8.49 -13.36
N VAL A 80 -3.81 7.47 -13.76
CA VAL A 80 -4.37 6.14 -14.05
C VAL A 80 -4.95 5.49 -12.79
N TRP A 81 -4.15 5.35 -11.74
CA TRP A 81 -4.60 4.67 -10.53
C TRP A 81 -5.69 5.43 -9.78
N ARG A 82 -5.58 6.76 -9.75
CA ARG A 82 -6.61 7.61 -9.13
C ARG A 82 -7.94 7.53 -9.89
N GLU A 83 -7.91 7.59 -11.22
CA GLU A 83 -9.11 7.46 -12.05
C GLU A 83 -9.75 6.07 -11.95
N LEU A 84 -8.96 5.01 -11.83
CA LEU A 84 -9.49 3.67 -11.55
C LEU A 84 -10.25 3.62 -10.22
N GLY A 85 -9.75 4.31 -9.19
CA GLY A 85 -10.43 4.44 -7.91
C GLY A 85 -11.75 5.20 -8.02
N LEU A 86 -11.73 6.36 -8.65
CA LEU A 86 -12.94 7.17 -8.89
C LEU A 86 -13.98 6.39 -9.68
N ASN A 87 -13.58 5.71 -10.77
CA ASN A 87 -14.49 4.89 -11.57
C ASN A 87 -15.06 3.71 -10.77
N LEU A 88 -14.25 3.05 -9.91
CA LEU A 88 -14.74 1.99 -9.05
C LEU A 88 -15.88 2.51 -8.15
N CYS A 89 -15.63 3.55 -7.37
CA CYS A 89 -16.59 4.07 -6.40
C CYS A 89 -17.84 4.69 -7.06
N LEU A 90 -17.70 5.24 -8.29
CA LEU A 90 -18.85 5.82 -9.02
C LEU A 90 -19.73 4.79 -9.70
N ARG A 91 -19.22 3.61 -10.03
CA ARG A 91 -19.92 2.61 -10.86
C ARG A 91 -20.31 1.35 -10.11
N CYS A 92 -19.84 1.18 -8.88
CA CYS A 92 -20.01 -0.01 -8.08
C CYS A 92 -20.53 0.41 -6.70
N ASP A 93 -21.82 0.25 -6.44
CA ASP A 93 -22.44 0.68 -5.17
C ASP A 93 -21.91 -0.11 -3.96
N ASP A 94 -21.41 -1.32 -4.20
CA ASP A 94 -20.81 -2.22 -3.21
C ASP A 94 -19.26 -2.26 -3.25
N TYR A 95 -18.63 -1.17 -3.70
CA TYR A 95 -17.16 -1.07 -3.90
C TYR A 95 -16.33 -1.43 -2.65
N ASP A 96 -16.89 -1.29 -1.48
CA ASP A 96 -16.31 -1.56 -0.18
C ASP A 96 -16.64 -2.97 0.36
N ARG A 97 -17.32 -3.81 -0.43
CA ARG A 97 -17.75 -5.16 -0.04
C ARG A 97 -17.00 -6.24 -0.78
N PHE A 98 -16.96 -7.43 -0.16
CA PHE A 98 -16.32 -8.61 -0.73
C PHE A 98 -16.96 -9.02 -2.07
N GLU A 99 -18.25 -8.83 -2.22
CA GLU A 99 -19.04 -9.15 -3.40
C GLU A 99 -18.59 -8.38 -4.65
N SER A 100 -18.04 -7.17 -4.47
CA SER A 100 -17.53 -6.36 -5.58
C SER A 100 -16.24 -6.89 -6.21
N LEU A 101 -15.51 -7.76 -5.52
CA LEU A 101 -14.24 -8.30 -6.01
C LEU A 101 -14.43 -9.10 -7.31
N PRO A 102 -13.38 -9.22 -8.16
CA PRO A 102 -13.45 -10.03 -9.37
C PRO A 102 -13.84 -11.48 -9.08
N ASP A 103 -14.63 -12.10 -9.95
CA ASP A 103 -15.16 -13.45 -9.73
C ASP A 103 -14.08 -14.50 -9.49
N TRP A 104 -12.95 -14.41 -10.19
CA TRP A 104 -11.83 -15.31 -10.00
C TRP A 104 -11.24 -15.20 -8.58
N ALA A 105 -11.15 -13.98 -8.06
CA ALA A 105 -10.61 -13.72 -6.72
C ALA A 105 -11.58 -14.18 -5.63
N LYS A 106 -12.89 -13.87 -5.78
CA LYS A 106 -13.94 -14.37 -4.88
C LYS A 106 -13.92 -15.89 -4.82
N LYS A 107 -13.91 -16.54 -5.99
CA LYS A 107 -13.92 -18.01 -6.09
C LYS A 107 -12.75 -18.64 -5.33
N THR A 108 -11.53 -18.17 -5.57
CA THR A 108 -10.35 -18.74 -4.90
C THR A 108 -10.33 -18.43 -3.41
N LEU A 109 -10.64 -17.20 -2.99
CA LEU A 109 -10.65 -16.83 -1.57
C LEU A 109 -11.75 -17.55 -0.78
N THR A 110 -12.92 -17.76 -1.37
CA THR A 110 -14.00 -18.54 -0.75
C THR A 110 -13.62 -20.02 -0.60
N ALA A 111 -12.96 -20.60 -1.60
CA ALA A 111 -12.48 -21.98 -1.52
C ALA A 111 -11.45 -22.18 -0.38
N HIS A 112 -10.69 -21.15 -0.04
CA HIS A 112 -9.67 -21.14 1.01
C HIS A 112 -10.12 -20.47 2.32
N ALA A 113 -11.40 -20.09 2.45
CA ALA A 113 -11.90 -19.38 3.64
C ALA A 113 -11.76 -20.21 4.92
N SER A 114 -11.93 -21.53 4.83
CA SER A 114 -11.82 -22.47 5.96
C SER A 114 -10.40 -23.00 6.20
N ASP A 115 -9.41 -22.56 5.44
CA ASP A 115 -8.03 -23.01 5.63
C ASP A 115 -7.51 -22.63 7.02
N ARG A 116 -6.74 -23.54 7.61
CA ARG A 116 -6.15 -23.30 8.93
C ARG A 116 -5.18 -22.13 8.89
N ARG A 117 -5.44 -21.13 9.76
CA ARG A 117 -4.50 -20.05 10.01
C ARG A 117 -3.54 -20.45 11.12
N PRO A 118 -2.21 -20.41 10.88
CA PRO A 118 -1.22 -20.75 11.91
C PRO A 118 -1.30 -19.83 13.12
N ILE A 119 -1.59 -18.54 12.87
CA ILE A 119 -1.72 -17.48 13.89
C ILE A 119 -2.89 -16.61 13.48
N THR A 120 -3.69 -16.19 14.47
CA THR A 120 -4.75 -15.19 14.30
C THR A 120 -4.60 -14.10 15.33
N TYR A 121 -5.05 -12.88 14.98
CA TYR A 121 -5.09 -11.73 15.88
C TYR A 121 -6.50 -11.17 15.93
N THR A 122 -6.83 -10.52 17.05
CA THR A 122 -8.04 -9.70 17.17
C THR A 122 -7.83 -8.36 16.47
N LEU A 123 -8.93 -7.66 16.14
CA LEU A 123 -8.86 -6.32 15.58
C LEU A 123 -8.08 -5.38 16.52
N GLU A 124 -8.30 -5.47 17.81
CA GLU A 124 -7.60 -4.67 18.84
C GLU A 124 -6.09 -4.91 18.83
N GLN A 125 -5.65 -6.16 18.70
CA GLN A 125 -4.22 -6.49 18.60
C GLN A 125 -3.59 -5.93 17.31
N LEU A 126 -4.29 -6.04 16.18
CA LEU A 126 -3.84 -5.44 14.92
C LEU A 126 -3.79 -3.92 15.05
N GLU A 127 -4.84 -3.31 15.53
CA GLU A 127 -4.92 -1.86 15.73
C GLU A 127 -3.78 -1.32 16.59
N ASN A 128 -3.42 -2.03 17.65
CA ASN A 128 -2.35 -1.65 18.57
C ASN A 128 -0.95 -2.14 18.16
N ALA A 129 -0.78 -2.64 16.92
CA ALA A 129 0.48 -3.14 16.41
C ALA A 129 1.13 -4.22 17.31
N GLN A 130 0.32 -5.13 17.87
CA GLN A 130 0.73 -6.18 18.81
C GLN A 130 0.84 -7.54 18.13
N THR A 131 1.50 -7.60 16.98
CA THR A 131 1.77 -8.85 16.28
C THR A 131 3.20 -9.32 16.50
N HIS A 132 3.49 -10.56 16.10
CA HIS A 132 4.86 -11.08 16.10
C HIS A 132 5.73 -10.49 14.98
N ASP A 133 5.15 -9.81 13.98
CA ASP A 133 5.87 -9.28 12.83
C ASP A 133 6.25 -7.82 13.05
N ARG A 134 7.51 -7.58 13.40
CA ARG A 134 8.04 -6.24 13.65
C ARG A 134 7.86 -5.27 12.47
N LEU A 135 7.99 -5.76 11.22
CA LEU A 135 7.82 -4.90 10.05
C LEU A 135 6.36 -4.51 9.85
N TRP A 136 5.45 -5.45 10.08
CA TRP A 136 4.02 -5.17 10.04
C TRP A 136 3.62 -4.18 11.14
N ASN A 137 4.11 -4.37 12.37
CA ASN A 137 3.88 -3.45 13.49
C ASN A 137 4.39 -2.04 13.18
N ALA A 138 5.56 -1.92 12.55
CA ALA A 138 6.09 -0.63 12.09
C ALA A 138 5.15 0.05 11.08
N ALA A 139 4.59 -0.70 10.13
CA ALA A 139 3.64 -0.17 9.16
C ALA A 139 2.34 0.29 9.81
N GLN A 140 1.82 -0.46 10.79
CA GLN A 140 0.64 -0.07 11.55
C GLN A 140 0.90 1.17 12.43
N ASN A 141 2.09 1.29 13.01
CA ASN A 141 2.47 2.48 13.77
C ASN A 141 2.61 3.71 12.87
N GLU A 142 3.24 3.61 11.69
CA GLU A 142 3.25 4.69 10.70
C GLU A 142 1.81 5.18 10.39
N LEU A 143 0.89 4.25 10.13
CA LEU A 143 -0.50 4.58 9.87
C LEU A 143 -1.16 5.32 11.04
N ARG A 144 -0.93 4.88 12.27
CA ARG A 144 -1.52 5.48 13.48
C ARG A 144 -0.93 6.84 13.85
N GLU A 145 0.38 7.00 13.67
CA GLU A 145 1.13 8.19 14.12
C GLU A 145 1.14 9.30 13.08
N GLU A 146 1.24 8.93 11.79
CA GLU A 146 1.35 9.90 10.69
C GLU A 146 0.14 9.96 9.76
N GLY A 147 -0.85 9.10 9.96
CA GLY A 147 -2.03 9.06 9.09
C GLY A 147 -1.71 8.62 7.66
N ARG A 148 -0.60 7.97 7.45
CA ARG A 148 -0.17 7.46 6.13
C ARG A 148 0.40 6.06 6.26
N LEU A 149 0.45 5.35 5.15
CA LEU A 149 1.06 4.03 5.06
C LEU A 149 1.87 3.96 3.77
N HIS A 150 3.17 3.70 3.90
CA HIS A 150 4.06 3.63 2.76
C HIS A 150 3.54 2.66 1.68
N ASN A 151 3.53 3.09 0.41
CA ASN A 151 2.91 2.37 -0.70
C ASN A 151 3.28 0.88 -0.78
N TYR A 152 4.57 0.54 -0.73
CA TYR A 152 5.01 -0.86 -0.77
C TYR A 152 4.56 -1.64 0.46
N LEU A 153 4.61 -1.03 1.63
CA LEU A 153 4.22 -1.67 2.90
C LEU A 153 2.70 -1.81 3.03
N ARG A 154 1.90 -0.98 2.38
CA ARG A 154 0.44 -1.14 2.33
C ARG A 154 0.04 -2.52 1.79
N MET A 155 0.75 -2.99 0.75
CA MET A 155 0.50 -4.33 0.20
C MET A 155 0.84 -5.43 1.21
N LEU A 156 2.01 -5.35 1.86
CA LEU A 156 2.39 -6.31 2.89
C LEU A 156 1.41 -6.28 4.08
N TRP A 157 1.07 -5.09 4.56
CA TRP A 157 0.14 -4.85 5.65
C TRP A 157 -1.19 -5.56 5.43
N GLY A 158 -1.80 -5.34 4.27
CA GLY A 158 -3.07 -5.97 3.95
C GLY A 158 -2.96 -7.49 3.72
N LYS A 159 -1.88 -7.97 3.05
CA LYS A 159 -1.66 -9.41 2.88
C LYS A 159 -1.54 -10.13 4.23
N LYS A 160 -0.92 -9.50 5.21
CA LYS A 160 -0.80 -10.06 6.56
C LYS A 160 -2.13 -10.02 7.33
N ILE A 161 -2.94 -8.99 7.18
CA ILE A 161 -4.31 -9.00 7.74
C ILE A 161 -5.12 -10.16 7.15
N LEU A 162 -5.08 -10.37 5.81
CA LEU A 162 -5.75 -11.51 5.18
C LEU A 162 -5.24 -12.86 5.73
N GLU A 163 -3.94 -12.97 5.99
CA GLU A 163 -3.32 -14.20 6.53
C GLU A 163 -3.75 -14.48 7.97
N TRP A 164 -4.00 -13.44 8.79
CA TRP A 164 -4.19 -13.53 10.23
C TRP A 164 -5.63 -13.37 10.71
N THR A 165 -6.57 -13.13 9.82
CA THR A 165 -8.01 -13.05 10.14
C THR A 165 -8.72 -14.37 9.87
N PRO A 166 -9.87 -14.63 10.50
CA PRO A 166 -10.59 -15.89 10.34
C PRO A 166 -11.01 -16.18 8.90
N ASP A 167 -11.39 -15.14 8.14
CA ASP A 167 -11.92 -15.26 6.79
C ASP A 167 -11.62 -13.97 5.98
N PRO A 168 -11.74 -14.03 4.64
CA PRO A 168 -11.43 -12.89 3.78
C PRO A 168 -12.41 -11.71 3.88
N GLN A 169 -13.67 -11.93 4.26
CA GLN A 169 -14.66 -10.87 4.47
C GLN A 169 -14.26 -10.03 5.68
N THR A 170 -14.01 -10.69 6.81
CA THR A 170 -13.49 -10.04 8.03
C THR A 170 -12.18 -9.29 7.76
N ALA A 171 -11.29 -9.86 6.95
CA ALA A 171 -10.05 -9.20 6.55
C ALA A 171 -10.30 -7.87 5.82
N LEU A 172 -11.23 -7.86 4.87
CA LEU A 172 -11.59 -6.67 4.10
C LEU A 172 -12.19 -5.58 5.02
N GLU A 173 -13.15 -5.95 5.86
CA GLU A 173 -13.79 -5.04 6.81
C GLU A 173 -12.77 -4.39 7.76
N TRP A 174 -11.84 -5.18 8.30
CA TRP A 174 -10.83 -4.66 9.22
C TRP A 174 -9.79 -3.78 8.51
N MET A 175 -9.42 -4.09 7.27
CA MET A 175 -8.54 -3.22 6.47
C MET A 175 -9.21 -1.87 6.21
N ILE A 176 -10.48 -1.86 5.81
CA ILE A 176 -11.26 -0.63 5.59
C ILE A 176 -11.37 0.16 6.88
N TYR A 177 -11.73 -0.49 7.99
CA TYR A 177 -11.84 0.15 9.29
C TYR A 177 -10.54 0.83 9.72
N LEU A 178 -9.42 0.08 9.71
CA LEU A 178 -8.12 0.62 10.14
C LEU A 178 -7.62 1.74 9.22
N ASN A 179 -7.77 1.56 7.90
CA ASN A 179 -7.39 2.58 6.94
C ASN A 179 -8.20 3.88 7.12
N ASN A 180 -9.53 3.77 7.23
CA ASN A 180 -10.41 4.93 7.31
C ASN A 180 -10.33 5.63 8.68
N LYS A 181 -10.02 4.90 9.73
CA LYS A 181 -9.85 5.46 11.08
C LYS A 181 -8.58 6.28 11.22
N TYR A 182 -7.49 5.85 10.61
CA TYR A 182 -6.17 6.44 10.83
C TYR A 182 -5.61 7.19 9.62
N GLY A 183 -5.96 6.79 8.39
CA GLY A 183 -5.43 7.40 7.18
C GLY A 183 -5.97 8.82 6.99
N LEU A 184 -5.08 9.79 6.75
CA LEU A 184 -5.46 11.16 6.39
C LEU A 184 -6.25 11.22 5.07
N ASP A 185 -5.95 10.29 4.17
CA ASP A 185 -6.68 10.03 2.93
C ASP A 185 -7.56 8.78 3.04
N GLY A 186 -7.97 8.42 4.25
CA GLY A 186 -8.92 7.34 4.51
C GLY A 186 -10.20 7.52 3.74
N SER A 187 -11.02 6.78 3.35
CA SER A 187 -12.26 7.02 2.57
C SER A 187 -12.05 7.65 1.17
N ASP A 188 -10.80 7.89 0.72
CA ASP A 188 -10.54 8.26 -0.65
C ASP A 188 -10.81 7.07 -1.60
N PRO A 189 -11.37 7.28 -2.80
CA PRO A 189 -11.56 6.22 -3.78
C PRO A 189 -10.30 5.38 -4.05
N ASN A 190 -9.12 6.01 -4.01
CA ASN A 190 -7.84 5.32 -4.16
C ASN A 190 -7.51 4.38 -2.99
N SER A 191 -8.01 4.66 -1.78
CA SER A 191 -7.88 3.77 -0.62
C SER A 191 -8.64 2.46 -0.85
N TYR A 192 -9.89 2.52 -1.33
CA TYR A 192 -10.68 1.33 -1.64
C TYR A 192 -10.08 0.52 -2.80
N THR A 193 -9.56 1.21 -3.82
CA THR A 193 -8.81 0.55 -4.91
C THR A 193 -7.58 -0.18 -4.38
N GLY A 194 -6.79 0.46 -3.53
CA GLY A 194 -5.59 -0.12 -2.92
C GLY A 194 -5.91 -1.33 -2.03
N ILE A 195 -6.98 -1.26 -1.24
CA ILE A 195 -7.45 -2.38 -0.41
C ILE A 195 -7.97 -3.52 -1.29
N SER A 196 -8.84 -3.24 -2.26
CA SER A 196 -9.38 -4.27 -3.14
C SER A 196 -8.31 -4.95 -4.00
N TRP A 197 -7.21 -4.25 -4.31
CA TRP A 197 -6.05 -4.85 -4.99
C TRP A 197 -5.39 -5.93 -4.13
N ILE A 198 -5.36 -5.79 -2.81
CA ILE A 198 -4.86 -6.84 -1.90
C ILE A 198 -5.61 -8.15 -2.13
N PHE A 199 -6.89 -8.08 -2.47
CA PHE A 199 -7.76 -9.23 -2.75
C PHE A 199 -7.80 -9.64 -4.23
N GLY A 200 -7.01 -9.01 -5.11
CA GLY A 200 -6.85 -9.40 -6.51
C GLY A 200 -7.51 -8.50 -7.56
N ARG A 201 -8.21 -7.42 -7.19
CA ARG A 201 -8.69 -6.45 -8.17
C ARG A 201 -7.52 -5.85 -8.94
N TYR A 202 -7.65 -5.71 -10.24
CA TYR A 202 -6.61 -5.24 -11.17
C TYR A 202 -5.37 -6.14 -11.25
N ASP A 203 -5.44 -7.36 -10.70
CA ASP A 203 -4.38 -8.35 -10.78
C ASP A 203 -4.87 -9.58 -11.55
N ARG A 204 -4.01 -10.53 -11.76
CA ARG A 204 -4.28 -11.84 -12.38
C ARG A 204 -4.12 -12.96 -11.38
N PRO A 205 -4.64 -14.15 -11.65
CA PRO A 205 -4.32 -15.35 -10.86
C PRO A 205 -2.80 -15.63 -10.84
N TRP A 206 -2.28 -15.97 -9.66
CA TRP A 206 -0.87 -16.30 -9.42
C TRP A 206 -0.74 -17.73 -8.90
N GLY A 207 -0.23 -18.63 -9.72
CA GLY A 207 0.15 -19.97 -9.28
C GLY A 207 1.51 -20.00 -8.57
N PRO A 208 1.78 -21.05 -7.79
CA PRO A 208 0.86 -22.11 -7.41
C PRO A 208 -0.22 -21.66 -6.42
N ASP A 209 -1.33 -22.42 -6.36
CA ASP A 209 -2.36 -22.26 -5.33
C ASP A 209 -1.76 -22.42 -3.92
N ARG A 210 -2.19 -21.56 -2.97
CA ARG A 210 -1.61 -21.47 -1.62
C ARG A 210 -2.70 -21.45 -0.55
N PRO A 211 -2.50 -22.10 0.59
CA PRO A 211 -3.42 -21.96 1.72
C PRO A 211 -3.72 -20.50 2.01
N ILE A 212 -4.98 -20.21 2.36
CA ILE A 212 -5.53 -18.88 2.70
C ILE A 212 -5.65 -17.97 1.49
N PHE A 213 -4.65 -17.90 0.62
CA PHE A 213 -4.56 -16.96 -0.51
C PHE A 213 -5.14 -17.52 -1.80
N GLY A 214 -5.19 -18.86 -1.94
CA GLY A 214 -5.49 -19.47 -3.22
C GLY A 214 -4.57 -18.94 -4.32
N LEU A 215 -5.16 -18.45 -5.40
CA LEU A 215 -4.45 -17.83 -6.52
C LEU A 215 -4.24 -16.30 -6.36
N VAL A 216 -4.64 -15.72 -5.24
CA VAL A 216 -4.33 -14.31 -4.96
C VAL A 216 -2.85 -14.17 -4.64
N ARG A 217 -2.22 -13.13 -5.19
CA ARG A 217 -0.79 -12.88 -5.02
C ARG A 217 -0.37 -12.87 -3.56
N TYR A 218 0.56 -13.74 -3.21
CA TYR A 218 1.14 -13.84 -1.87
C TYR A 218 2.31 -12.87 -1.68
N MET A 219 2.48 -12.36 -0.46
CA MET A 219 3.61 -11.53 -0.07
C MET A 219 4.07 -11.87 1.35
N SER A 220 5.37 -12.19 1.53
CA SER A 220 5.95 -12.46 2.83
C SER A 220 6.83 -11.31 3.31
N THR A 221 6.92 -11.15 4.63
CA THR A 221 7.81 -10.19 5.28
C THR A 221 9.27 -10.39 4.91
N ASP A 222 9.73 -11.64 4.83
CA ASP A 222 11.11 -11.96 4.44
C ASP A 222 11.41 -11.55 3.01
N SER A 223 10.45 -11.73 2.09
CA SER A 223 10.60 -11.27 0.71
C SER A 223 10.64 -9.75 0.63
N ALA A 224 9.82 -9.06 1.41
CA ALA A 224 9.81 -7.61 1.49
C ALA A 224 11.16 -7.08 2.02
N ARG A 225 11.64 -7.62 3.14
CA ARG A 225 12.93 -7.24 3.75
C ARG A 225 14.14 -7.38 2.81
N ARG A 226 14.11 -8.35 1.91
CA ARG A 226 15.18 -8.53 0.91
C ARG A 226 15.13 -7.54 -0.24
N LYS A 227 13.97 -6.94 -0.51
CA LYS A 227 13.73 -6.10 -1.69
C LYS A 227 13.82 -4.61 -1.42
N ILE A 228 13.58 -4.18 -0.18
CA ILE A 228 13.45 -2.77 0.16
C ILE A 228 14.35 -2.39 1.33
N ARG A 229 14.75 -1.11 1.38
CA ARG A 229 15.56 -0.55 2.46
C ARG A 229 14.64 -0.16 3.61
N LEU A 230 14.94 -0.66 4.82
CA LEU A 230 14.03 -0.61 5.98
C LEU A 230 14.71 -0.23 7.30
N LYS A 231 16.02 0.07 7.31
CA LYS A 231 16.75 0.30 8.55
C LYS A 231 16.21 1.50 9.31
N LYS A 232 16.20 2.67 8.67
CA LYS A 232 15.68 3.93 9.26
C LYS A 232 14.19 3.84 9.59
N TYR A 233 13.43 3.18 8.72
CA TYR A 233 12.01 2.96 8.90
C TYR A 233 11.70 2.15 10.16
N LEU A 234 12.40 1.05 10.39
CA LEU A 234 12.22 0.22 11.58
C LEU A 234 12.73 0.91 12.85
N GLU A 235 13.80 1.70 12.77
CA GLU A 235 14.29 2.52 13.88
C GLU A 235 13.25 3.56 14.32
N ARG A 236 12.49 4.11 13.36
CA ARG A 236 11.47 5.13 13.61
C ARG A 236 10.17 4.55 14.17
N TYR A 237 9.59 3.55 13.51
CA TYR A 237 8.23 3.07 13.81
C TYR A 237 8.16 1.77 14.61
N ALA A 238 9.26 1.07 14.78
CA ALA A 238 9.39 -0.10 15.64
C ALA A 238 10.79 -0.16 16.25
N PRO A 239 11.18 0.83 17.07
CA PRO A 239 12.46 0.80 17.75
C PRO A 239 12.56 -0.49 18.58
N GLU A 240 13.76 -1.08 18.63
CA GLU A 240 14.00 -2.21 19.53
C GLU A 240 13.77 -1.71 20.94
N MET A 241 12.96 -2.41 21.73
CA MET A 241 12.90 -2.18 23.16
C MET A 241 14.32 -2.44 23.67
N LYS A 242 14.98 -1.39 24.19
CA LYS A 242 16.20 -1.58 24.97
C LYS A 242 15.81 -2.53 26.08
N GLU A 243 16.40 -3.71 26.13
CA GLU A 243 16.29 -4.57 27.29
C GLU A 243 16.60 -3.68 28.50
N THR A 244 15.60 -3.44 29.33
CA THR A 244 15.79 -2.82 30.64
C THR A 244 16.72 -3.79 31.33
N GLN A 245 18.00 -3.40 31.50
CA GLN A 245 18.90 -4.14 32.34
C GLN A 245 18.20 -4.25 33.71
N VAL A 246 17.63 -5.40 33.97
CA VAL A 246 17.24 -5.78 35.32
C VAL A 246 18.54 -5.88 36.06
N THR A 247 18.91 -4.81 36.74
CA THR A 247 19.99 -4.80 37.72
C THR A 247 19.62 -5.82 38.78
N THR A 248 20.34 -6.93 38.75
CA THR A 248 20.34 -7.96 39.79
C THR A 248 20.99 -7.41 41.06
N GLU A 249 20.36 -6.45 41.73
CA GLU A 249 20.82 -5.87 42.98
C GLU A 249 19.77 -5.88 44.13
N ASP A 250 18.64 -6.59 43.97
CA ASP A 250 17.68 -6.71 45.08
C ASP A 250 17.28 -8.17 45.37
N VAL A 251 18.30 -9.04 45.56
CA VAL A 251 18.10 -10.31 46.28
C VAL A 251 19.30 -10.49 47.22
N LYS A 252 19.28 -9.71 48.29
CA LYS A 252 19.92 -10.03 49.57
C LYS A 252 19.09 -9.43 50.65
N ASP A 253 18.25 -10.27 51.25
CA ASP A 253 18.07 -10.49 52.69
C ASP A 253 16.99 -11.57 52.92
#